data_6c605c49fa859b06ef32b2d72984183c
#
_entry.id   6c605c49fa859b06ef32b2d72984183c
#
_cell.length_a   1.000
_cell.length_b   1.000
_cell.length_c   1.000
_cell.angle_alpha   90.00
_cell.angle_beta   90.00
_cell.angle_gamma   90.00
#
_symmetry.space_group_name_H-M   'P 1'
#
loop_
_entity.id
_entity.type
_entity.pdbx_description
1 polymer ?
#
loop_
_entity_poly.entity_id
_entity_poly.type
_entity_poly.pdbx_seq_one_letter_code
_entity_poly.pdbx_strand_id
1 'polypeptide(L)'
;MNDTGSHFDVPEEATLPEDLRKLFAKARERLGFLPNVFRVYSYRPQRLSAWFAHYRQLHEPTENLSAADREMIAVVVSAANGCLYCLVAHGAALRVELGDGVLGERISYDWRRAGLDARRRAICAYAEKLTRDPRNVDREDLQNLLNAGLTPEEAWDVIEIAAMYNFTNRLATGTNMLPNEEYSGQARP
;
A
#
# COMPACT_ATOMS: atom_id res chain seq x y z
N MET A 1 -14.29 21.53 5.64
CA MET A 1 -13.38 20.44 5.24
C MET A 1 -14.26 19.35 4.66
N ASN A 2 -13.96 18.79 3.50
CA ASN A 2 -14.76 17.69 2.97
C ASN A 2 -14.53 16.43 3.82
N ASP A 3 -15.40 15.43 3.69
CA ASP A 3 -15.35 14.19 4.48
C ASP A 3 -14.12 13.29 4.21
N THR A 4 -13.30 13.62 3.20
CA THR A 4 -12.01 12.95 2.94
C THR A 4 -10.85 13.56 3.72
N GLY A 5 -11.06 14.68 4.41
CA GLY A 5 -10.03 15.50 5.05
C GLY A 5 -9.11 16.27 4.11
N SER A 6 -9.20 16.03 2.79
CA SER A 6 -8.31 16.63 1.79
C SER A 6 -8.39 18.17 1.77
N HIS A 7 -7.23 18.79 1.57
CA HIS A 7 -7.12 20.23 1.30
C HIS A 7 -7.60 20.60 -0.11
N PHE A 8 -7.82 19.63 -0.97
CA PHE A 8 -8.30 19.82 -2.34
C PHE A 8 -9.78 19.47 -2.44
N ASP A 9 -10.52 20.20 -3.26
CA ASP A 9 -11.90 19.87 -3.56
C ASP A 9 -11.97 18.56 -4.34
N VAL A 10 -12.82 17.64 -3.87
CA VAL A 10 -13.08 16.39 -4.56
C VAL A 10 -14.10 16.65 -5.66
N PRO A 11 -13.79 16.31 -6.94
CA PRO A 11 -14.74 16.48 -8.03
C PRO A 11 -16.04 15.68 -7.79
N GLU A 12 -17.16 16.21 -8.26
CA GLU A 12 -18.42 15.47 -8.29
C GLU A 12 -18.28 14.24 -9.21
N GLU A 13 -18.68 13.07 -8.72
CA GLU A 13 -18.55 11.81 -9.45
C GLU A 13 -19.20 11.85 -10.83
N ALA A 14 -20.34 12.53 -10.96
CA ALA A 14 -21.04 12.68 -12.23
C ALA A 14 -20.20 13.37 -13.33
N THR A 15 -19.21 14.16 -12.94
CA THR A 15 -18.32 14.90 -13.88
C THR A 15 -17.10 14.08 -14.30
N LEU A 16 -16.86 12.93 -13.66
CA LEU A 16 -15.69 12.10 -13.95
C LEU A 16 -15.87 11.30 -15.26
N PRO A 17 -14.77 10.93 -15.92
CA PRO A 17 -14.79 9.98 -17.03
C PRO A 17 -15.51 8.66 -16.67
N GLU A 18 -16.12 8.03 -17.67
CA GLU A 18 -16.94 6.82 -17.47
C GLU A 18 -16.15 5.66 -16.87
N ASP A 19 -14.89 5.48 -17.24
CA ASP A 19 -13.99 4.45 -16.71
C ASP A 19 -13.77 4.61 -15.21
N LEU A 20 -13.62 5.84 -14.72
CA LEU A 20 -13.48 6.13 -13.29
C LEU A 20 -14.79 5.94 -12.54
N ARG A 21 -15.92 6.32 -13.12
CA ARG A 21 -17.23 6.04 -12.51
C ARG A 21 -17.47 4.55 -12.35
N LYS A 22 -17.10 3.76 -13.37
CA LYS A 22 -17.13 2.28 -13.29
C LYS A 22 -16.17 1.74 -12.23
N LEU A 23 -14.97 2.30 -12.11
CA LEU A 23 -14.03 1.96 -11.05
C LEU A 23 -14.63 2.21 -9.66
N PHE A 24 -15.24 3.36 -9.44
CA PHE A 24 -15.86 3.72 -8.17
C PHE A 24 -17.02 2.79 -7.82
N ALA A 25 -17.87 2.46 -8.80
CA ALA A 25 -18.96 1.50 -8.60
C ALA A 25 -18.43 0.12 -8.17
N LYS A 26 -17.40 -0.40 -8.87
CA LYS A 26 -16.76 -1.67 -8.51
C LYS A 26 -16.10 -1.64 -7.13
N ALA A 27 -15.50 -0.51 -6.75
CA ALA A 27 -14.91 -0.37 -5.43
C ALA A 27 -15.98 -0.46 -4.33
N ARG A 28 -17.12 0.23 -4.49
CA ARG A 28 -18.26 0.12 -3.56
C ARG A 28 -18.83 -1.30 -3.49
N GLU A 29 -19.00 -1.94 -4.63
CA GLU A 29 -19.50 -3.33 -4.70
C GLU A 29 -18.58 -4.30 -3.94
N ARG A 30 -17.26 -4.17 -4.13
CA ARG A 30 -16.28 -5.09 -3.55
C ARG A 30 -15.99 -4.83 -2.07
N LEU A 31 -15.90 -3.55 -1.68
CA LEU A 31 -15.45 -3.13 -0.35
C LEU A 31 -16.58 -2.69 0.58
N GLY A 32 -17.77 -2.42 0.04
CA GLY A 32 -18.88 -1.82 0.77
C GLY A 32 -18.81 -0.29 0.89
N PHE A 33 -17.72 0.33 0.48
CA PHE A 33 -17.48 1.77 0.52
C PHE A 33 -16.56 2.22 -0.61
N LEU A 34 -16.45 3.54 -0.82
CA LEU A 34 -15.52 4.12 -1.77
C LEU A 34 -14.27 4.63 -1.04
N PRO A 35 -13.08 4.04 -1.29
CA PRO A 35 -11.83 4.50 -0.70
C PRO A 35 -11.53 5.99 -0.99
N ASN A 36 -11.13 6.73 0.04
CA ASN A 36 -10.82 8.15 -0.10
C ASN A 36 -9.67 8.42 -1.07
N VAL A 37 -8.76 7.47 -1.29
CA VAL A 37 -7.71 7.59 -2.31
C VAL A 37 -8.29 7.79 -3.71
N PHE A 38 -9.36 7.07 -4.07
CA PHE A 38 -10.00 7.27 -5.37
C PHE A 38 -10.65 8.63 -5.48
N ARG A 39 -11.33 9.06 -4.42
CA ARG A 39 -11.99 10.37 -4.36
C ARG A 39 -10.98 11.52 -4.48
N VAL A 40 -9.93 11.48 -3.68
CA VAL A 40 -8.91 12.55 -3.67
C VAL A 40 -8.08 12.55 -4.97
N TYR A 41 -7.68 11.37 -5.46
CA TYR A 41 -6.89 11.28 -6.71
C TYR A 41 -7.72 11.65 -7.94
N SER A 42 -9.06 11.58 -7.88
CA SER A 42 -9.92 12.03 -8.96
C SER A 42 -9.84 13.54 -9.25
N TYR A 43 -9.20 14.32 -8.38
CA TYR A 43 -8.79 15.70 -8.69
C TYR A 43 -7.98 15.80 -10.00
N ARG A 44 -7.27 14.72 -10.37
CA ARG A 44 -6.56 14.59 -11.65
C ARG A 44 -6.92 13.25 -12.32
N PRO A 45 -8.09 13.20 -13.00
CA PRO A 45 -8.69 11.93 -13.46
C PRO A 45 -7.74 11.04 -14.27
N GLN A 46 -7.02 11.59 -15.25
CA GLN A 46 -6.10 10.81 -16.09
C GLN A 46 -4.92 10.22 -15.28
N ARG A 47 -4.49 10.95 -14.24
CA ARG A 47 -3.41 10.45 -13.35
C ARG A 47 -3.92 9.35 -12.43
N LEU A 48 -5.17 9.44 -11.98
CA LEU A 48 -5.80 8.36 -11.22
C LEU A 48 -5.88 7.08 -12.06
N SER A 49 -6.34 7.17 -13.33
CA SER A 49 -6.41 5.99 -14.21
C SER A 49 -5.03 5.34 -14.42
N ALA A 50 -3.99 6.15 -14.69
CA ALA A 50 -2.62 5.65 -14.88
C ALA A 50 -2.05 5.02 -13.60
N TRP A 51 -2.21 5.71 -12.46
CA TRP A 51 -1.77 5.20 -11.16
C TRP A 51 -2.46 3.88 -10.80
N PHE A 52 -3.77 3.79 -11.00
CA PHE A 52 -4.52 2.59 -10.66
C PHE A 52 -4.18 1.41 -11.55
N ALA A 53 -3.91 1.64 -12.84
CA ALA A 53 -3.44 0.60 -13.75
C ALA A 53 -2.10 0.01 -13.28
N HIS A 54 -1.15 0.87 -12.90
CA HIS A 54 0.14 0.43 -12.36
C HIS A 54 0.00 -0.24 -10.99
N TYR A 55 -0.77 0.35 -10.07
CA TYR A 55 -1.08 -0.23 -8.75
C TYR A 55 -1.60 -1.67 -8.86
N ARG A 56 -2.52 -1.93 -9.79
CA ARG A 56 -3.08 -3.28 -9.99
C ARG A 56 -2.00 -4.29 -10.39
N GLN A 57 -1.12 -3.93 -11.32
CA GLN A 57 -0.02 -4.81 -11.75
C GLN A 57 0.90 -5.14 -10.58
N LEU A 58 1.26 -4.16 -9.77
CA LEU A 58 2.12 -4.36 -8.60
C LEU A 58 1.48 -5.21 -7.50
N HIS A 59 0.16 -5.36 -7.49
CA HIS A 59 -0.55 -6.18 -6.51
C HIS A 59 -0.96 -7.56 -7.04
N GLU A 60 -0.54 -7.95 -8.25
CA GLU A 60 -0.72 -9.31 -8.76
C GLU A 60 0.28 -10.25 -8.06
N PRO A 61 -0.19 -11.27 -7.30
CA PRO A 61 0.71 -12.15 -6.56
C PRO A 61 1.49 -13.07 -7.49
N THR A 62 2.70 -13.46 -7.04
CA THR A 62 3.54 -14.48 -7.67
C THR A 62 3.75 -15.65 -6.71
N GLU A 63 4.50 -16.66 -7.12
CA GLU A 63 4.75 -17.86 -6.30
C GLU A 63 5.43 -17.52 -4.98
N ASN A 64 6.45 -16.65 -4.99
CA ASN A 64 7.24 -16.34 -3.80
C ASN A 64 6.94 -14.95 -3.23
N LEU A 65 6.03 -14.17 -3.83
CA LEU A 65 5.61 -12.86 -3.35
C LEU A 65 4.08 -12.80 -3.36
N SER A 66 3.48 -13.29 -2.28
CA SER A 66 2.03 -13.39 -2.11
C SER A 66 1.35 -12.01 -2.00
N ALA A 67 0.02 -11.98 -2.09
CA ALA A 67 -0.77 -10.77 -1.83
C ALA A 67 -0.48 -10.20 -0.43
N ALA A 68 -0.37 -11.06 0.58
CA ALA A 68 0.00 -10.65 1.93
C ALA A 68 1.40 -10.03 2.01
N ASP A 69 2.38 -10.56 1.26
CA ASP A 69 3.73 -9.99 1.23
C ASP A 69 3.75 -8.60 0.55
N ARG A 70 2.94 -8.40 -0.49
CA ARG A 70 2.78 -7.09 -1.18
C ARG A 70 2.15 -6.04 -0.26
N GLU A 71 1.10 -6.40 0.47
CA GLU A 71 0.50 -5.53 1.48
C GLU A 71 1.47 -5.28 2.67
N MET A 72 2.27 -6.26 3.05
CA MET A 72 3.30 -6.11 4.08
C MET A 72 4.35 -5.07 3.68
N ILE A 73 4.81 -5.06 2.43
CA ILE A 73 5.73 -4.01 1.90
C ILE A 73 5.05 -2.64 2.02
N ALA A 74 3.79 -2.53 1.59
CA ALA A 74 3.01 -1.30 1.69
C ALA A 74 2.94 -0.76 3.13
N VAL A 75 2.65 -1.64 4.08
CA VAL A 75 2.56 -1.31 5.52
C VAL A 75 3.92 -0.87 6.07
N VAL A 76 5.00 -1.59 5.79
CA VAL A 76 6.34 -1.26 6.28
C VAL A 76 6.81 0.09 5.75
N VAL A 77 6.64 0.35 4.46
CA VAL A 77 6.96 1.65 3.85
C VAL A 77 6.11 2.77 4.45
N SER A 78 4.81 2.52 4.66
CA SER A 78 3.88 3.51 5.20
C SER A 78 4.16 3.83 6.66
N ALA A 79 4.55 2.84 7.47
CA ALA A 79 5.00 3.02 8.84
C ALA A 79 6.31 3.83 8.88
N ALA A 80 7.26 3.51 8.01
CA ALA A 80 8.53 4.22 7.90
C ALA A 80 8.35 5.71 7.53
N ASN A 81 7.34 6.02 6.70
CA ASN A 81 7.00 7.38 6.26
C ASN A 81 5.99 8.10 7.20
N GLY A 82 5.38 7.41 8.17
CA GLY A 82 4.35 7.97 9.03
C GLY A 82 3.05 8.35 8.29
N CYS A 83 2.71 7.65 7.22
CA CYS A 83 1.50 7.92 6.43
C CYS A 83 0.26 7.31 7.08
N LEU A 84 -0.56 8.12 7.76
CA LEU A 84 -1.77 7.65 8.43
C LEU A 84 -2.73 6.93 7.47
N TYR A 85 -3.06 7.55 6.33
CA TYR A 85 -3.99 6.96 5.36
C TYR A 85 -3.55 5.56 4.94
N CYS A 86 -2.31 5.47 4.43
CA CYS A 86 -1.80 4.22 3.87
C CYS A 86 -1.61 3.15 4.94
N LEU A 87 -1.15 3.53 6.14
CA LEU A 87 -0.97 2.58 7.24
C LEU A 87 -2.30 1.96 7.68
N VAL A 88 -3.38 2.74 7.74
CA VAL A 88 -4.71 2.25 8.11
C VAL A 88 -5.30 1.39 6.98
N ALA A 89 -5.27 1.86 5.74
CA ALA A 89 -5.86 1.16 4.60
C ALA A 89 -5.14 -0.16 4.29
N HIS A 90 -3.82 -0.13 4.15
CA HIS A 90 -3.02 -1.31 3.85
C HIS A 90 -2.81 -2.22 5.06
N GLY A 91 -2.85 -1.68 6.28
CA GLY A 91 -2.91 -2.48 7.50
C GLY A 91 -4.20 -3.32 7.57
N ALA A 92 -5.34 -2.76 7.14
CA ALA A 92 -6.58 -3.51 7.01
C ALA A 92 -6.47 -4.63 5.95
N ALA A 93 -5.96 -4.30 4.75
CA ALA A 93 -5.74 -5.27 3.70
C ALA A 93 -4.78 -6.38 4.14
N LEU A 94 -3.67 -6.04 4.79
CA LEU A 94 -2.70 -7.01 5.31
C LEU A 94 -3.34 -8.00 6.30
N ARG A 95 -4.18 -7.51 7.23
CA ARG A 95 -4.89 -8.40 8.16
C ARG A 95 -5.82 -9.38 7.44
N VAL A 96 -6.50 -8.93 6.40
CA VAL A 96 -7.37 -9.77 5.57
C VAL A 96 -6.54 -10.82 4.82
N GLU A 97 -5.48 -10.41 4.14
CA GLU A 97 -4.64 -11.30 3.33
C GLU A 97 -3.86 -12.33 4.18
N LEU A 98 -3.47 -11.98 5.40
CA LEU A 98 -2.83 -12.89 6.33
C LEU A 98 -3.83 -13.87 6.97
N GLY A 99 -5.10 -13.52 7.08
CA GLY A 99 -6.06 -14.21 7.93
C GLY A 99 -5.68 -14.16 9.42
N ASP A 100 -4.78 -13.25 9.80
CA ASP A 100 -4.27 -13.08 11.16
C ASP A 100 -4.17 -11.59 11.51
N GLY A 101 -5.19 -11.10 12.21
CA GLY A 101 -5.28 -9.71 12.62
C GLY A 101 -4.17 -9.30 13.60
N VAL A 102 -3.75 -10.21 14.47
CA VAL A 102 -2.70 -9.93 15.47
C VAL A 102 -1.34 -9.79 14.79
N LEU A 103 -1.02 -10.69 13.86
CA LEU A 103 0.23 -10.61 13.10
C LEU A 103 0.27 -9.33 12.25
N GLY A 104 -0.84 -9.01 11.55
CA GLY A 104 -0.94 -7.80 10.75
C GLY A 104 -0.71 -6.52 11.58
N GLU A 105 -1.28 -6.43 12.78
CA GLU A 105 -1.04 -5.31 13.68
C GLU A 105 0.42 -5.24 14.18
N ARG A 106 1.02 -6.38 14.56
CA ARG A 106 2.43 -6.43 14.97
C ARG A 106 3.35 -5.92 13.87
N ILE A 107 3.12 -6.33 12.62
CA ILE A 107 3.89 -5.85 11.46
C ILE A 107 3.75 -4.33 11.31
N SER A 108 2.54 -3.81 11.48
CA SER A 108 2.25 -2.38 11.35
C SER A 108 2.96 -1.52 12.40
N TYR A 109 3.15 -2.04 13.62
CA TYR A 109 3.85 -1.34 14.70
C TYR A 109 5.35 -1.57 14.67
N ASP A 110 5.79 -2.81 14.55
CA ASP A 110 7.21 -3.19 14.55
C ASP A 110 7.39 -4.58 13.91
N TRP A 111 7.60 -4.61 12.62
CA TRP A 111 7.79 -5.86 11.87
C TRP A 111 8.97 -6.70 12.40
N ARG A 112 9.99 -6.07 13.03
CA ARG A 112 11.17 -6.78 13.57
C ARG A 112 10.80 -7.71 14.71
N ARG A 113 9.75 -7.37 15.46
CA ARG A 113 9.24 -8.15 16.61
C ARG A 113 7.97 -8.94 16.29
N ALA A 114 7.54 -8.94 15.03
CA ALA A 114 6.30 -9.62 14.62
C ALA A 114 6.43 -11.16 14.52
N GLY A 115 7.66 -11.71 14.63
CA GLY A 115 7.85 -13.17 14.52
C GLY A 115 7.89 -13.68 13.09
N LEU A 116 8.28 -12.84 12.13
CA LEU A 116 8.35 -13.18 10.71
C LEU A 116 9.45 -14.21 10.43
N ASP A 117 9.21 -15.05 9.41
CA ASP A 117 10.24 -15.92 8.84
C ASP A 117 11.38 -15.14 8.16
N ALA A 118 12.45 -15.83 7.79
CA ALA A 118 13.63 -15.19 7.22
C ALA A 118 13.35 -14.45 5.91
N ARG A 119 12.46 -14.99 5.05
CA ARG A 119 12.10 -14.39 3.78
C ARG A 119 11.34 -13.07 3.97
N ARG A 120 10.30 -13.08 4.78
CA ARG A 120 9.51 -11.87 5.09
C ARG A 120 10.36 -10.81 5.80
N ARG A 121 11.28 -11.23 6.66
CA ARG A 121 12.24 -10.30 7.31
C ARG A 121 13.15 -9.63 6.31
N ALA A 122 13.66 -10.35 5.30
CA ALA A 122 14.49 -9.77 4.24
C ALA A 122 13.70 -8.75 3.41
N ILE A 123 12.46 -9.07 3.03
CA ILE A 123 11.56 -8.16 2.31
C ILE A 123 11.33 -6.88 3.10
N CYS A 124 10.94 -6.99 4.38
CA CYS A 124 10.70 -5.83 5.24
C CYS A 124 11.96 -4.98 5.43
N ALA A 125 13.11 -5.62 5.65
CA ALA A 125 14.38 -4.92 5.86
C ALA A 125 14.76 -4.12 4.61
N TYR A 126 14.63 -4.72 3.42
CA TYR A 126 14.90 -4.03 2.16
C TYR A 126 13.96 -2.84 1.93
N ALA A 127 12.65 -3.06 2.05
CA ALA A 127 11.64 -2.03 1.85
C ALA A 127 11.82 -0.84 2.79
N GLU A 128 12.15 -1.09 4.05
CA GLU A 128 12.42 -0.03 5.03
C GLU A 128 13.73 0.69 4.74
N LYS A 129 14.82 -0.03 4.41
CA LYS A 129 16.10 0.57 4.06
C LYS A 129 15.96 1.47 2.83
N LEU A 130 15.31 0.98 1.76
CA LEU A 130 15.02 1.76 0.57
C LEU A 130 14.21 3.03 0.86
N THR A 131 13.34 2.97 1.88
CA THR A 131 12.52 4.12 2.27
C THR A 131 13.27 5.15 3.11
N ARG A 132 14.04 4.68 4.10
CA ARG A 132 14.69 5.57 5.09
C ARG A 132 16.07 6.03 4.68
N ASP A 133 16.80 5.19 3.94
CA ASP A 133 18.20 5.40 3.61
C ASP A 133 18.53 4.91 2.18
N PRO A 134 17.83 5.45 1.16
CA PRO A 134 17.99 4.98 -0.22
C PRO A 134 19.42 5.18 -0.77
N ARG A 135 20.17 6.12 -0.19
CA ARG A 135 21.55 6.40 -0.61
C ARG A 135 22.50 5.22 -0.32
N ASN A 136 22.23 4.47 0.71
CA ASN A 136 23.07 3.37 1.19
C ASN A 136 22.51 1.98 0.81
N VAL A 137 21.51 1.93 -0.08
CA VAL A 137 21.06 0.66 -0.69
C VAL A 137 22.10 0.23 -1.70
N ASP A 138 22.57 -1.01 -1.62
CA ASP A 138 23.64 -1.55 -2.43
C ASP A 138 23.34 -2.95 -2.98
N ARG A 139 24.33 -3.57 -3.61
CA ARG A 139 24.19 -4.90 -4.21
C ARG A 139 23.99 -6.00 -3.17
N GLU A 140 24.52 -5.85 -1.97
CA GLU A 140 24.35 -6.84 -0.90
C GLU A 140 22.92 -6.87 -0.42
N ASP A 141 22.24 -5.73 -0.33
CA ASP A 141 20.81 -5.67 0.01
C ASP A 141 19.97 -6.44 -1.01
N LEU A 142 20.22 -6.26 -2.30
CA LEU A 142 19.56 -7.04 -3.34
C LEU A 142 19.87 -8.53 -3.22
N GLN A 143 21.13 -8.89 -2.96
CA GLN A 143 21.52 -10.29 -2.80
C GLN A 143 20.81 -10.95 -1.61
N ASN A 144 20.54 -10.21 -0.55
CA ASN A 144 19.78 -10.71 0.60
C ASN A 144 18.34 -11.09 0.22
N LEU A 145 17.68 -10.36 -0.69
CA LEU A 145 16.37 -10.76 -1.22
C LEU A 145 16.47 -12.07 -2.03
N LEU A 146 17.46 -12.18 -2.92
CA LEU A 146 17.66 -13.37 -3.73
C LEU A 146 18.00 -14.59 -2.86
N ASN A 147 18.86 -14.43 -1.86
CA ASN A 147 19.20 -15.48 -0.90
C ASN A 147 18.01 -15.92 -0.03
N ALA A 148 17.02 -15.03 0.15
CA ALA A 148 15.79 -15.34 0.84
C ALA A 148 14.76 -16.09 -0.04
N GLY A 149 15.11 -16.40 -1.30
CA GLY A 149 14.34 -17.23 -2.21
C GLY A 149 13.48 -16.47 -3.21
N LEU A 150 13.65 -15.14 -3.34
CA LEU A 150 12.97 -14.37 -4.40
C LEU A 150 13.70 -14.54 -5.72
N THR A 151 12.94 -14.55 -6.82
CA THR A 151 13.52 -14.41 -8.16
C THR A 151 13.99 -12.96 -8.39
N PRO A 152 14.83 -12.69 -9.40
CA PRO A 152 15.19 -11.32 -9.78
C PRO A 152 13.97 -10.43 -10.09
N GLU A 153 12.95 -10.99 -10.73
CA GLU A 153 11.70 -10.30 -11.06
C GLU A 153 10.90 -9.96 -9.79
N GLU A 154 10.83 -10.88 -8.84
CA GLU A 154 10.16 -10.64 -7.55
C GLU A 154 10.93 -9.64 -6.67
N ALA A 155 12.25 -9.67 -6.71
CA ALA A 155 13.07 -8.65 -6.06
C ALA A 155 12.85 -7.27 -6.70
N TRP A 156 12.68 -7.20 -8.04
CA TRP A 156 12.26 -5.98 -8.74
C TRP A 156 10.88 -5.51 -8.26
N ASP A 157 9.91 -6.41 -8.12
CA ASP A 157 8.58 -6.09 -7.60
C ASP A 157 8.66 -5.48 -6.18
N VAL A 158 9.51 -6.03 -5.29
CA VAL A 158 9.72 -5.45 -3.94
C VAL A 158 10.20 -4.00 -4.04
N ILE A 159 11.15 -3.71 -4.93
CA ILE A 159 11.67 -2.36 -5.17
C ILE A 159 10.55 -1.44 -5.66
N GLU A 160 9.80 -1.90 -6.66
CA GLU A 160 8.79 -1.09 -7.35
C GLU A 160 7.59 -0.81 -6.45
N ILE A 161 7.14 -1.81 -5.65
CA ILE A 161 6.11 -1.63 -4.64
C ILE A 161 6.57 -0.61 -3.59
N ALA A 162 7.79 -0.75 -3.06
CA ALA A 162 8.32 0.21 -2.09
C ALA A 162 8.39 1.64 -2.67
N ALA A 163 8.80 1.78 -3.93
CA ALA A 163 8.83 3.08 -4.62
C ALA A 163 7.43 3.66 -4.83
N MET A 164 6.45 2.82 -5.21
CA MET A 164 5.04 3.21 -5.35
C MET A 164 4.49 3.75 -4.02
N TYR A 165 4.76 3.06 -2.90
CA TYR A 165 4.28 3.54 -1.60
C TYR A 165 5.04 4.76 -1.09
N ASN A 166 6.30 4.93 -1.43
CA ASN A 166 7.01 6.18 -1.18
C ASN A 166 6.37 7.37 -1.93
N PHE A 167 5.89 7.15 -3.16
CA PHE A 167 5.11 8.15 -3.90
C PHE A 167 3.74 8.39 -3.25
N THR A 168 2.95 7.34 -3.04
CA THR A 168 1.56 7.46 -2.56
C THR A 168 1.48 8.00 -1.14
N ASN A 169 2.41 7.62 -0.25
CA ASN A 169 2.46 8.15 1.12
C ASN A 169 2.66 9.68 1.13
N ARG A 170 3.56 10.19 0.29
CA ARG A 170 3.80 11.65 0.20
C ARG A 170 2.61 12.37 -0.38
N LEU A 171 1.94 11.79 -1.36
CA LEU A 171 0.75 12.40 -1.94
C LEU A 171 -0.43 12.38 -0.95
N ALA A 172 -0.66 11.27 -0.24
CA ALA A 172 -1.68 11.18 0.79
C ALA A 172 -1.44 12.20 1.93
N THR A 173 -0.21 12.27 2.42
CA THR A 173 0.16 13.23 3.48
C THR A 173 0.07 14.68 2.97
N GLY A 174 0.61 14.97 1.78
CA GLY A 174 0.60 16.32 1.20
C GLY A 174 -0.79 16.85 0.86
N THR A 175 -1.76 15.96 0.61
CA THR A 175 -3.17 16.31 0.40
C THR A 175 -4.00 16.29 1.68
N ASN A 176 -3.43 15.87 2.82
CA ASN A 176 -4.14 15.63 4.09
C ASN A 176 -5.29 14.62 3.96
N MET A 177 -5.08 13.57 3.19
CA MET A 177 -6.09 12.53 3.01
C MET A 177 -6.28 11.73 4.29
N LEU A 178 -7.52 11.64 4.79
CA LEU A 178 -7.87 10.81 5.94
C LEU A 178 -8.35 9.42 5.50
N PRO A 179 -8.03 8.37 6.28
CA PRO A 179 -8.52 7.03 5.99
C PRO A 179 -10.03 6.95 6.22
N ASN A 180 -10.69 6.09 5.44
CA ASN A 180 -12.08 5.72 5.69
C ASN A 180 -12.22 5.00 7.04
N GLU A 181 -13.28 5.28 7.77
CA GLU A 181 -13.55 4.65 9.08
C GLU A 181 -13.79 3.14 8.95
N GLU A 182 -14.35 2.70 7.82
CA GLU A 182 -14.64 1.30 7.51
C GLU A 182 -13.41 0.38 7.56
N TYR A 183 -12.22 0.91 7.31
CA TYR A 183 -10.98 0.13 7.46
C TYR A 183 -10.72 -0.32 8.91
N SER A 184 -11.24 0.43 9.89
CA SER A 184 -10.95 0.16 11.30
C SER A 184 -11.55 -1.15 11.81
N GLY A 185 -12.65 -1.61 11.20
CA GLY A 185 -13.33 -2.86 11.57
C GLY A 185 -12.86 -4.11 10.80
N GLN A 186 -12.05 -3.97 9.76
CA GLN A 186 -11.70 -5.08 8.89
C GLN A 186 -10.68 -6.03 9.54
N ALA A 187 -11.07 -7.32 9.64
CA ALA A 187 -10.26 -8.42 10.19
C ALA A 187 -9.60 -8.11 11.54
N ARG A 188 -10.27 -7.33 12.38
CA ARG A 188 -9.96 -7.21 13.81
C ARG A 188 -10.75 -8.24 14.60
N PRO A 189 -10.18 -8.82 15.67
CA PRO A 189 -10.91 -9.74 16.54
C PRO A 189 -12.09 -9.04 17.23
#